data_c8ee78fd5d5e4765218cc1824b2a690c
#
_entry.id   c8ee78fd5d5e4765218cc1824b2a690c
#
_cell.length_a   1.000
_cell.length_b   1.000
_cell.length_c   1.000
_cell.angle_alpha   90.00
_cell.angle_beta   90.00
_cell.angle_gamma   90.00
#
_symmetry.space_group_name_H-M   'P 1'
#
loop_
_entity.id
_entity.type
_entity.pdbx_description
1 polymer ?
#
loop_
_entity_poly.entity_id
_entity_poly.type
_entity_poly.pdbx_seq_one_letter_code
_entity_poly.pdbx_strand_id
1 'polypeptide(L)'
;ILIYRSLFGTIGIIFNYYAIDNLVLSDANMLNKISPFLVVVFCALILKEKINLKQILAIIVAFIGALFIVKPSFDIRVVPYIIGFLSAVFAALAYTCVRMLGNKEEYYTIVFFFSTFSLVTVLPMFIYVYEPMTTMQFVYLILAGIFASLGQFGVTLAYKYAPAKEISIFDYSNIIFSAILSIFLFGVYPDKLSVVGYFIIFAAAFYMFLYNKRQDKLSK
;
A
#
# COMPACT_ATOMS: atom_id res chain seq x y z
N ILE A 1 -4.84 7.72 -18.85
CA ILE A 1 -4.34 6.86 -17.76
C ILE A 1 -4.16 7.68 -16.48
N LEU A 2 -3.60 8.89 -16.52
CA LEU A 2 -3.42 9.78 -15.33
C LEU A 2 -4.75 10.01 -14.58
N ILE A 3 -5.84 10.27 -15.29
CA ILE A 3 -7.17 10.43 -14.69
C ILE A 3 -7.61 9.15 -13.98
N TYR A 4 -7.50 8.00 -14.64
CA TYR A 4 -7.86 6.70 -14.02
C TYR A 4 -7.01 6.39 -12.79
N ARG A 5 -5.69 6.65 -12.87
CA ARG A 5 -4.77 6.52 -11.73
C ARG A 5 -5.24 7.38 -10.54
N SER A 6 -5.63 8.61 -10.79
CA SER A 6 -6.06 9.55 -9.75
C SER A 6 -7.44 9.19 -9.21
N LEU A 7 -8.38 8.83 -10.07
CA LEU A 7 -9.71 8.39 -9.68
C LEU A 7 -9.64 7.14 -8.79
N PHE A 8 -8.96 6.08 -9.25
CA PHE A 8 -8.83 4.85 -8.48
C PHE A 8 -8.07 5.09 -7.17
N GLY A 9 -6.99 5.88 -7.19
CA GLY A 9 -6.25 6.22 -5.99
C GLY A 9 -7.09 6.97 -4.96
N THR A 10 -7.87 7.96 -5.39
CA THR A 10 -8.73 8.75 -4.50
C THR A 10 -9.86 7.90 -3.91
N ILE A 11 -10.55 7.09 -4.74
CA ILE A 11 -11.59 6.16 -4.26
C ILE A 11 -10.98 5.16 -3.26
N GLY A 12 -9.81 4.61 -3.58
CA GLY A 12 -9.11 3.68 -2.70
C GLY A 12 -8.80 4.28 -1.33
N ILE A 13 -8.34 5.54 -1.29
CA ILE A 13 -8.08 6.26 -0.03
C ILE A 13 -9.37 6.49 0.75
N ILE A 14 -10.43 6.99 0.12
CA ILE A 14 -11.72 7.25 0.79
C ILE A 14 -12.27 5.95 1.39
N PHE A 15 -12.25 4.85 0.63
CA PHE A 15 -12.72 3.56 1.11
C PHE A 15 -11.87 2.98 2.22
N ASN A 16 -10.55 3.21 2.19
CA ASN A 16 -9.65 2.80 3.26
C ASN A 16 -9.93 3.56 4.57
N TYR A 17 -10.13 4.87 4.51
CA TYR A 17 -10.50 5.65 5.68
C TYR A 17 -11.88 5.26 6.23
N TYR A 18 -12.84 5.00 5.35
CA TYR A 18 -14.15 4.47 5.80
C TYR A 18 -13.99 3.12 6.52
N ALA A 19 -13.14 2.23 6.02
CA ALA A 19 -12.87 0.95 6.68
C ALA A 19 -12.19 1.14 8.03
N ILE A 20 -11.22 2.06 8.15
CA ILE A 20 -10.53 2.39 9.41
C ILE A 20 -11.51 2.95 10.45
N ASP A 21 -12.46 3.76 10.02
CA ASP A 21 -13.45 4.38 10.92
C ASP A 21 -14.51 3.38 11.42
N ASN A 22 -14.83 2.34 10.64
CA ASN A 22 -15.92 1.41 10.91
C ASN A 22 -15.50 -0.01 11.33
N LEU A 23 -14.22 -0.37 11.19
CA LEU A 23 -13.66 -1.66 11.56
C LEU A 23 -12.62 -1.49 12.67
N VAL A 24 -12.28 -2.61 13.31
CA VAL A 24 -11.06 -2.65 14.12
C VAL A 24 -9.86 -2.37 13.20
N LEU A 25 -8.94 -1.49 13.65
CA LEU A 25 -7.81 -1.03 12.85
C LEU A 25 -6.97 -2.19 12.26
N SER A 26 -6.86 -3.29 12.99
CA SER A 26 -6.21 -4.52 12.52
C SER A 26 -6.88 -5.08 11.26
N ASP A 27 -8.21 -5.14 11.25
CA ASP A 27 -8.97 -5.71 10.14
C ASP A 27 -8.89 -4.83 8.89
N ALA A 28 -9.02 -3.50 9.06
CA ALA A 28 -8.85 -2.54 7.98
C ALA A 28 -7.44 -2.62 7.36
N ASN A 29 -6.40 -2.73 8.21
CA ASN A 29 -5.03 -2.90 7.75
C ASN A 29 -4.81 -4.23 7.01
N MET A 30 -5.41 -5.33 7.50
CA MET A 30 -5.34 -6.63 6.82
C MET A 30 -5.92 -6.56 5.41
N LEU A 31 -7.10 -5.95 5.26
CA LEU A 31 -7.73 -5.79 3.95
C LEU A 31 -6.85 -4.98 2.99
N ASN A 32 -6.24 -3.89 3.47
CA ASN A 32 -5.32 -3.09 2.67
C ASN A 32 -4.09 -3.89 2.20
N LYS A 33 -3.59 -4.84 3.01
CA LYS A 33 -2.45 -5.71 2.66
C LYS A 33 -2.77 -6.76 1.58
N ILE A 34 -4.00 -6.86 1.11
CA ILE A 34 -4.35 -7.63 -0.09
C ILE A 34 -3.91 -6.88 -1.36
N SER A 35 -3.80 -5.55 -1.31
CA SER A 35 -3.46 -4.70 -2.46
C SER A 35 -2.17 -5.15 -3.19
N PRO A 36 -1.02 -5.43 -2.56
CA PRO A 36 0.19 -5.86 -3.26
C PRO A 36 -0.01 -7.13 -4.11
N PHE A 37 -0.82 -8.07 -3.62
CA PHE A 37 -1.17 -9.27 -4.37
C PHE A 37 -2.02 -8.93 -5.62
N LEU A 38 -3.04 -8.09 -5.43
CA LEU A 38 -3.92 -7.66 -6.53
C LEU A 38 -3.18 -6.85 -7.60
N VAL A 39 -2.19 -6.03 -7.24
CA VAL A 39 -1.35 -5.32 -8.21
C VAL A 39 -0.65 -6.30 -9.15
N VAL A 40 -0.07 -7.37 -8.61
CA VAL A 40 0.59 -8.40 -9.42
C VAL A 40 -0.39 -9.09 -10.35
N VAL A 41 -1.58 -9.43 -9.86
CA VAL A 41 -2.65 -10.04 -10.67
C VAL A 41 -3.09 -9.09 -11.79
N PHE A 42 -3.36 -7.82 -11.49
CA PHE A 42 -3.79 -6.85 -12.51
C PHE A 42 -2.68 -6.54 -13.52
N CYS A 43 -1.43 -6.43 -13.10
CA CYS A 43 -0.31 -6.28 -14.03
C CYS A 43 -0.14 -7.50 -14.94
N ALA A 44 -0.36 -8.70 -14.44
CA ALA A 44 -0.35 -9.90 -15.27
C ALA A 44 -1.48 -9.91 -16.30
N LEU A 45 -2.71 -9.57 -15.87
CA LEU A 45 -3.89 -9.59 -16.74
C LEU A 45 -3.90 -8.44 -17.76
N ILE A 46 -3.56 -7.23 -17.33
CA ILE A 46 -3.69 -6.01 -18.13
C ILE A 46 -2.42 -5.75 -18.96
N LEU A 47 -1.25 -5.89 -18.33
CA LEU A 47 0.05 -5.62 -18.97
C LEU A 47 0.69 -6.88 -19.55
N LYS A 48 0.08 -8.05 -19.33
CA LYS A 48 0.61 -9.35 -19.74
C LYS A 48 2.01 -9.63 -19.19
N GLU A 49 2.32 -9.10 -18.00
CA GLU A 49 3.58 -9.39 -17.34
C GLU A 49 3.67 -10.87 -16.98
N LYS A 50 4.77 -11.51 -17.34
CA LYS A 50 5.01 -12.93 -17.00
C LYS A 50 5.27 -13.05 -15.50
N ILE A 51 4.48 -13.85 -14.81
CA ILE A 51 4.64 -14.13 -13.39
C ILE A 51 5.23 -15.54 -13.24
N ASN A 52 6.19 -15.70 -12.35
CA ASN A 52 6.69 -17.00 -11.95
C ASN A 52 6.00 -17.45 -10.64
N LEU A 53 5.72 -18.75 -10.54
CA LEU A 53 5.12 -19.33 -9.34
C LEU A 53 5.91 -18.99 -8.06
N LYS A 54 7.24 -18.93 -8.13
CA LYS A 54 8.09 -18.56 -6.98
C LYS A 54 7.82 -17.13 -6.48
N GLN A 55 7.50 -16.20 -7.39
CA GLN A 55 7.17 -14.81 -7.06
C GLN A 55 5.79 -14.73 -6.39
N ILE A 56 4.80 -15.48 -6.90
CA ILE A 56 3.48 -15.57 -6.28
C ILE A 56 3.59 -16.16 -4.87
N LEU A 57 4.32 -17.26 -4.70
CA LEU A 57 4.51 -17.89 -3.40
C LEU A 57 5.19 -16.95 -2.40
N ALA A 58 6.18 -16.18 -2.81
CA ALA A 58 6.84 -15.21 -1.94
C ALA A 58 5.87 -14.11 -1.44
N ILE A 59 4.96 -13.62 -2.31
CA ILE A 59 3.94 -12.63 -1.93
C ILE A 59 2.92 -13.25 -0.96
N ILE A 60 2.49 -14.49 -1.21
CA ILE A 60 1.59 -15.20 -0.31
C ILE A 60 2.24 -15.41 1.06
N VAL A 61 3.51 -15.82 1.10
CA VAL A 61 4.25 -16.00 2.36
C VAL A 61 4.37 -14.68 3.13
N ALA A 62 4.67 -13.56 2.43
CA ALA A 62 4.71 -12.25 3.05
C ALA A 62 3.33 -11.81 3.58
N PHE A 63 2.25 -12.11 2.86
CA PHE A 63 0.89 -11.87 3.33
C PHE A 63 0.54 -12.68 4.58
N ILE A 64 0.92 -13.97 4.62
CA ILE A 64 0.76 -14.80 5.83
C ILE A 64 1.54 -14.19 7.00
N GLY A 65 2.78 -13.74 6.78
CA GLY A 65 3.55 -13.02 7.80
C GLY A 65 2.82 -11.77 8.32
N ALA A 66 2.18 -11.01 7.42
CA ALA A 66 1.37 -9.86 7.79
C ALA A 66 0.16 -10.24 8.66
N LEU A 67 -0.50 -11.38 8.40
CA LEU A 67 -1.62 -11.87 9.23
C LEU A 67 -1.19 -12.18 10.66
N PHE A 68 0.02 -12.72 10.89
CA PHE A 68 0.56 -12.93 12.24
C PHE A 68 0.73 -11.63 13.04
N ILE A 69 0.97 -10.52 12.34
CA ILE A 69 1.16 -9.20 12.98
C ILE A 69 -0.18 -8.50 13.19
N VAL A 70 -1.02 -8.50 12.17
CA VAL A 70 -2.28 -7.75 12.14
C VAL A 70 -3.35 -8.43 13.02
N LYS A 71 -3.38 -9.77 13.07
CA LYS A 71 -4.32 -10.58 13.89
C LYS A 71 -5.78 -10.14 13.73
N PRO A 72 -6.36 -10.28 12.53
CA PRO A 72 -7.72 -9.82 12.27
C PRO A 72 -8.73 -10.49 13.21
N SER A 73 -9.71 -9.72 13.70
CA SER A 73 -10.72 -10.19 14.65
C SER A 73 -12.04 -10.63 14.01
N PHE A 74 -12.26 -10.32 12.72
CA PHE A 74 -13.45 -10.68 11.94
C PHE A 74 -14.77 -10.39 12.65
N ASP A 75 -15.18 -9.13 12.68
CA ASP A 75 -16.49 -8.71 13.15
C ASP A 75 -17.57 -8.97 12.08
N ILE A 76 -18.84 -9.14 12.51
CA ILE A 76 -19.98 -9.57 11.64
C ILE A 76 -20.45 -8.45 10.68
N ARG A 77 -19.84 -7.27 10.69
CA ARG A 77 -20.23 -6.13 9.86
C ARG A 77 -19.80 -6.26 8.41
N VAL A 78 -20.64 -6.82 7.55
CA VAL A 78 -20.32 -7.16 6.15
C VAL A 78 -19.97 -5.94 5.30
N VAL A 79 -20.69 -4.83 5.42
CA VAL A 79 -20.54 -3.64 4.55
C VAL A 79 -19.15 -2.99 4.69
N PRO A 80 -18.63 -2.67 5.89
CA PRO A 80 -17.28 -2.15 6.05
C PRO A 80 -16.18 -3.08 5.52
N TYR A 81 -16.34 -4.40 5.65
CA TYR A 81 -15.40 -5.37 5.10
C TYR A 81 -15.36 -5.35 3.57
N ILE A 82 -16.54 -5.26 2.91
CA ILE A 82 -16.61 -5.13 1.44
C ILE A 82 -15.94 -3.83 0.99
N ILE A 83 -16.22 -2.70 1.64
CA ILE A 83 -15.63 -1.41 1.30
C ILE A 83 -14.11 -1.44 1.54
N GLY A 84 -13.64 -2.02 2.63
CA GLY A 84 -12.22 -2.22 2.90
C GLY A 84 -11.53 -3.09 1.85
N PHE A 85 -12.16 -4.17 1.41
CA PHE A 85 -11.66 -4.99 0.30
C PHE A 85 -11.62 -4.19 -1.01
N LEU A 86 -12.68 -3.45 -1.34
CA LEU A 86 -12.72 -2.59 -2.51
C LEU A 86 -11.64 -1.51 -2.46
N SER A 87 -11.27 -0.99 -1.27
CA SER A 87 -10.15 -0.05 -1.14
C SER A 87 -8.84 -0.66 -1.68
N ALA A 88 -8.56 -1.93 -1.34
CA ALA A 88 -7.40 -2.66 -1.83
C ALA A 88 -7.46 -2.88 -3.36
N VAL A 89 -8.64 -3.17 -3.91
CA VAL A 89 -8.86 -3.32 -5.35
C VAL A 89 -8.55 -2.01 -6.07
N PHE A 90 -9.10 -0.89 -5.61
CA PHE A 90 -8.87 0.42 -6.20
C PHE A 90 -7.42 0.90 -6.05
N ALA A 91 -6.78 0.64 -4.90
CA ALA A 91 -5.36 0.90 -4.72
C ALA A 91 -4.51 0.10 -5.72
N ALA A 92 -4.83 -1.17 -5.91
CA ALA A 92 -4.13 -2.03 -6.87
C ALA A 92 -4.31 -1.56 -8.32
N LEU A 93 -5.53 -1.15 -8.72
CA LEU A 93 -5.77 -0.55 -10.04
C LEU A 93 -4.98 0.75 -10.22
N ALA A 94 -4.90 1.59 -9.19
CA ALA A 94 -4.13 2.82 -9.24
C ALA A 94 -2.63 2.56 -9.47
N TYR A 95 -2.02 1.61 -8.76
CA TYR A 95 -0.62 1.23 -8.96
C TYR A 95 -0.38 0.52 -10.29
N THR A 96 -1.36 -0.25 -10.79
CA THR A 96 -1.32 -0.81 -12.14
C THR A 96 -1.30 0.30 -13.19
N CYS A 97 -2.07 1.36 -13.01
CA CYS A 97 -2.01 2.56 -13.87
C CYS A 97 -0.65 3.24 -13.83
N VAL A 98 0.00 3.35 -12.65
CA VAL A 98 1.38 3.86 -12.54
C VAL A 98 2.33 3.00 -13.37
N ARG A 99 2.21 1.68 -13.27
CA ARG A 99 3.02 0.75 -14.06
C ARG A 99 2.77 0.88 -15.57
N MET A 100 1.51 1.10 -15.99
CA MET A 100 1.14 1.35 -17.40
C MET A 100 1.72 2.66 -17.94
N LEU A 101 1.83 3.68 -17.10
CA LEU A 101 2.46 4.96 -17.45
C LEU A 101 3.95 4.78 -17.73
N GLY A 102 4.64 3.98 -16.91
CA GLY A 102 6.05 3.65 -17.10
C GLY A 102 6.89 4.89 -17.43
N ASN A 103 7.57 4.87 -18.58
CA ASN A 103 8.41 5.99 -19.06
C ASN A 103 7.64 7.03 -19.90
N LYS A 104 6.29 6.93 -20.00
CA LYS A 104 5.49 7.87 -20.80
C LYS A 104 5.29 9.20 -20.08
N GLU A 105 5.33 9.17 -18.75
CA GLU A 105 5.15 10.35 -17.90
C GLU A 105 6.23 10.41 -16.82
N GLU A 106 6.61 11.61 -16.44
CA GLU A 106 7.54 11.79 -15.34
C GLU A 106 6.86 11.50 -13.98
N TYR A 107 7.61 10.92 -13.05
CA TYR A 107 7.07 10.49 -11.75
C TYR A 107 6.45 11.63 -10.95
N TYR A 108 7.03 12.83 -11.02
CA TYR A 108 6.50 14.01 -10.34
C TYR A 108 5.18 14.48 -10.96
N THR A 109 5.00 14.34 -12.29
CA THR A 109 3.73 14.62 -12.98
C THR A 109 2.63 13.68 -12.49
N ILE A 110 2.94 12.39 -12.37
CA ILE A 110 2.00 11.38 -11.87
C ILE A 110 1.55 11.71 -10.45
N VAL A 111 2.49 12.05 -9.56
CA VAL A 111 2.20 12.37 -8.16
C VAL A 111 1.47 13.69 -8.04
N PHE A 112 1.92 14.74 -8.74
CA PHE A 112 1.28 16.05 -8.71
C PHE A 112 -0.17 15.99 -9.21
N PHE A 113 -0.39 15.33 -10.34
CA PHE A 113 -1.74 15.18 -10.92
C PHE A 113 -2.67 14.44 -9.96
N PHE A 114 -2.19 13.33 -9.36
CA PHE A 114 -2.94 12.61 -8.36
C PHE A 114 -3.28 13.45 -7.13
N SER A 115 -2.30 14.15 -6.57
CA SER A 115 -2.49 14.98 -5.37
C SER A 115 -3.48 16.11 -5.63
N THR A 116 -3.36 16.80 -6.78
CA THR A 116 -4.26 17.88 -7.17
C THR A 116 -5.68 17.34 -7.40
N PHE A 117 -5.83 16.24 -8.12
CA PHE A 117 -7.12 15.60 -8.36
C PHE A 117 -7.79 15.19 -7.04
N SER A 118 -7.04 14.53 -6.15
CA SER A 118 -7.55 14.13 -4.83
C SER A 118 -7.94 15.33 -3.99
N LEU A 119 -7.13 16.39 -3.98
CA LEU A 119 -7.44 17.62 -3.26
C LEU A 119 -8.76 18.23 -3.74
N VAL A 120 -8.91 18.42 -5.04
CA VAL A 120 -10.14 19.01 -5.63
C VAL A 120 -11.35 18.15 -5.34
N THR A 121 -11.21 16.82 -5.39
CA THR A 121 -12.32 15.89 -5.16
C THR A 121 -12.75 15.84 -3.69
N VAL A 122 -11.77 15.87 -2.75
CA VAL A 122 -12.06 15.73 -1.32
C VAL A 122 -12.37 17.08 -0.64
N LEU A 123 -11.93 18.20 -1.24
CA LEU A 123 -12.11 19.54 -0.65
C LEU A 123 -13.57 19.88 -0.30
N PRO A 124 -14.60 19.62 -1.14
CA PRO A 124 -15.98 19.88 -0.78
C PRO A 124 -16.43 19.10 0.47
N MET A 125 -16.03 17.83 0.56
CA MET A 125 -16.33 16.99 1.72
C MET A 125 -15.62 17.52 2.98
N PHE A 126 -14.36 17.92 2.86
CA PHE A 126 -13.59 18.51 3.96
C PHE A 126 -14.27 19.79 4.50
N ILE A 127 -14.70 20.69 3.61
CA ILE A 127 -15.37 21.94 4.02
C ILE A 127 -16.67 21.65 4.77
N TYR A 128 -17.41 20.62 4.36
CA TYR A 128 -18.69 20.25 4.99
C TYR A 128 -18.52 19.65 6.39
N VAL A 129 -17.43 18.89 6.62
CA VAL A 129 -17.19 18.15 7.87
C VAL A 129 -16.09 18.82 8.71
N TYR A 130 -15.68 20.03 8.36
CA TYR A 130 -14.56 20.70 9.03
C TYR A 130 -14.86 20.98 10.52
N GLU A 131 -13.97 20.49 11.36
CA GLU A 131 -13.91 20.82 12.79
C GLU A 131 -12.63 21.62 13.09
N PRO A 132 -12.72 22.64 14.00
CA PRO A 132 -11.53 23.43 14.38
C PRO A 132 -10.45 22.55 15.00
N MET A 133 -9.23 22.67 14.50
CA MET A 133 -8.07 21.93 14.96
C MET A 133 -7.20 22.77 15.90
N THR A 134 -6.58 22.12 16.88
CA THR A 134 -5.52 22.75 17.68
C THR A 134 -4.26 22.95 16.83
N THR A 135 -3.41 23.91 17.21
CA THR A 135 -2.14 24.16 16.50
C THR A 135 -1.26 22.90 16.42
N MET A 136 -1.23 22.07 17.48
CA MET A 136 -0.47 20.82 17.48
C MET A 136 -1.03 19.79 16.49
N GLN A 137 -2.35 19.64 16.42
CA GLN A 137 -2.98 18.76 15.41
C GLN A 137 -2.65 19.20 13.99
N PHE A 138 -2.70 20.52 13.74
CA PHE A 138 -2.31 21.08 12.43
C PHE A 138 -0.85 20.78 12.07
N VAL A 139 0.09 20.94 13.01
CA VAL A 139 1.50 20.61 12.81
C VAL A 139 1.67 19.11 12.49
N TYR A 140 1.03 18.23 13.23
CA TYR A 140 1.10 16.78 12.96
C TYR A 140 0.52 16.42 11.60
N LEU A 141 -0.56 17.06 11.15
CA LEU A 141 -1.14 16.84 9.81
C LEU A 141 -0.18 17.29 8.70
N ILE A 142 0.49 18.44 8.87
CA ILE A 142 1.50 18.90 7.91
C ILE A 142 2.67 17.91 7.83
N LEU A 143 3.19 17.45 8.97
CA LEU A 143 4.26 16.45 9.00
C LEU A 143 3.82 15.13 8.34
N ALA A 144 2.62 14.66 8.66
CA ALA A 144 2.05 13.47 8.02
C ALA A 144 1.94 13.63 6.51
N GLY A 145 1.50 14.81 6.02
CA GLY A 145 1.42 15.13 4.60
C GLY A 145 2.79 15.12 3.91
N ILE A 146 3.83 15.67 4.55
CA ILE A 146 5.21 15.65 4.03
C ILE A 146 5.71 14.21 3.88
N PHE A 147 5.61 13.41 4.94
CA PHE A 147 6.07 12.02 4.89
C PHE A 147 5.24 11.15 3.94
N ALA A 148 3.93 11.37 3.86
CA ALA A 148 3.08 10.69 2.89
C ALA A 148 3.46 11.04 1.46
N SER A 149 3.80 12.30 1.17
CA SER A 149 4.26 12.74 -0.15
C SER A 149 5.58 12.07 -0.52
N LEU A 150 6.56 12.03 0.38
CA LEU A 150 7.82 11.33 0.16
C LEU A 150 7.60 9.83 -0.11
N GLY A 151 6.74 9.18 0.67
CA GLY A 151 6.34 7.80 0.45
C GLY A 151 5.67 7.59 -0.92
N GLN A 152 4.78 8.51 -1.32
CA GLN A 152 4.10 8.45 -2.61
C GLN A 152 5.07 8.60 -3.78
N PHE A 153 6.07 9.48 -3.68
CA PHE A 153 7.14 9.57 -4.68
C PHE A 153 7.94 8.26 -4.76
N GLY A 154 8.34 7.70 -3.63
CA GLY A 154 9.07 6.43 -3.57
C GLY A 154 8.32 5.28 -4.23
N VAL A 155 7.05 5.07 -3.88
CA VAL A 155 6.21 4.02 -4.45
C VAL A 155 5.97 4.26 -5.94
N THR A 156 5.73 5.50 -6.36
CA THR A 156 5.53 5.83 -7.78
C THR A 156 6.77 5.53 -8.60
N LEU A 157 7.97 5.89 -8.10
CA LEU A 157 9.25 5.55 -8.74
C LEU A 157 9.45 4.05 -8.83
N ALA A 158 9.16 3.30 -7.75
CA ALA A 158 9.31 1.86 -7.73
C ALA A 158 8.46 1.19 -8.83
N TYR A 159 7.17 1.48 -8.89
CA TYR A 159 6.28 0.91 -9.90
C TYR A 159 6.52 1.45 -11.33
N LYS A 160 7.12 2.63 -11.47
CA LYS A 160 7.53 3.17 -12.77
C LYS A 160 8.67 2.34 -13.37
N TYR A 161 9.69 2.01 -12.58
CA TYR A 161 10.94 1.43 -13.08
C TYR A 161 11.03 -0.09 -12.96
N ALA A 162 10.24 -0.73 -12.11
CA ALA A 162 10.30 -2.18 -11.92
C ALA A 162 8.92 -2.86 -12.04
N PRO A 163 8.90 -4.15 -12.44
CA PRO A 163 7.66 -4.92 -12.54
C PRO A 163 6.98 -5.07 -11.18
N ALA A 164 5.64 -5.10 -11.19
CA ALA A 164 4.85 -5.23 -9.96
C ALA A 164 5.22 -6.46 -9.11
N LYS A 165 5.52 -7.59 -9.76
CA LYS A 165 5.96 -8.84 -9.12
C LYS A 165 7.25 -8.72 -8.29
N GLU A 166 8.07 -7.70 -8.55
CA GLU A 166 9.31 -7.44 -7.82
C GLU A 166 9.11 -6.44 -6.69
N ILE A 167 8.22 -5.47 -6.89
CA ILE A 167 7.98 -4.36 -5.95
C ILE A 167 6.97 -4.74 -4.87
N SER A 168 5.88 -5.43 -5.24
CA SER A 168 4.74 -5.66 -4.34
C SER A 168 5.10 -6.33 -3.02
N ILE A 169 6.15 -7.15 -2.98
CA ILE A 169 6.57 -7.78 -1.72
C ILE A 169 7.16 -6.76 -0.73
N PHE A 170 7.80 -5.69 -1.25
CA PHE A 170 8.39 -4.66 -0.40
C PHE A 170 7.35 -3.76 0.27
N ASP A 171 6.10 -3.74 -0.23
CA ASP A 171 5.00 -3.01 0.42
C ASP A 171 4.69 -3.55 1.82
N TYR A 172 5.05 -4.82 2.11
CA TYR A 172 4.94 -5.39 3.45
C TYR A 172 5.99 -4.86 4.42
N SER A 173 7.10 -4.28 3.94
CA SER A 173 8.13 -3.68 4.80
C SER A 173 7.60 -2.49 5.62
N ASN A 174 6.55 -1.83 5.15
CA ASN A 174 5.84 -0.79 5.90
C ASN A 174 5.45 -1.27 7.31
N ILE A 175 5.01 -2.53 7.45
CA ILE A 175 4.62 -3.11 8.75
C ILE A 175 5.84 -3.17 9.69
N ILE A 176 7.01 -3.53 9.17
CA ILE A 176 8.26 -3.60 9.95
C ILE A 176 8.68 -2.20 10.40
N PHE A 177 8.67 -1.21 9.50
CA PHE A 177 8.99 0.17 9.85
C PHE A 177 8.01 0.78 10.84
N SER A 178 6.71 0.48 10.69
CA SER A 178 5.68 0.90 11.65
C SER A 178 5.93 0.34 13.05
N ALA A 179 6.36 -0.92 13.16
CA ALA A 179 6.71 -1.53 14.44
C ALA A 179 7.93 -0.88 15.08
N ILE A 180 8.98 -0.62 14.30
CA ILE A 180 10.17 0.09 14.78
C ILE A 180 9.78 1.47 15.33
N LEU A 181 9.01 2.25 14.57
CA LEU A 181 8.54 3.56 15.00
C LEU A 181 7.64 3.47 16.24
N SER A 182 6.80 2.44 16.35
CA SER A 182 5.94 2.21 17.52
C SER A 182 6.75 2.01 18.81
N ILE A 183 7.85 1.27 18.73
CA ILE A 183 8.75 1.10 19.87
C ILE A 183 9.39 2.42 20.27
N PHE A 184 9.95 3.18 19.30
CA PHE A 184 10.69 4.42 19.59
C PHE A 184 9.78 5.57 20.03
N LEU A 185 8.57 5.72 19.44
CA LEU A 185 7.71 6.85 19.69
C LEU A 185 6.71 6.59 20.83
N PHE A 186 6.25 5.35 20.99
CA PHE A 186 5.18 5.00 21.91
C PHE A 186 5.56 3.99 22.99
N GLY A 187 6.77 3.41 22.93
CA GLY A 187 7.21 2.38 23.86
C GLY A 187 6.43 1.06 23.77
N VAL A 188 5.68 0.85 22.66
CA VAL A 188 4.87 -0.34 22.44
C VAL A 188 5.72 -1.43 21.79
N TYR A 189 5.91 -2.52 22.52
CA TYR A 189 6.70 -3.66 22.06
C TYR A 189 5.82 -4.70 21.37
N PRO A 190 6.28 -5.27 20.22
CA PRO A 190 5.57 -6.34 19.54
C PRO A 190 5.54 -7.60 20.40
N ASP A 191 4.45 -8.33 20.33
CA ASP A 191 4.34 -9.64 20.96
C ASP A 191 5.07 -10.73 20.15
N LYS A 192 5.14 -11.94 20.71
CA LYS A 192 5.89 -13.06 20.11
C LYS A 192 5.41 -13.43 18.70
N LEU A 193 4.09 -13.40 18.44
CA LEU A 193 3.53 -13.72 17.12
C LEU A 193 3.89 -12.65 16.10
N SER A 194 3.85 -11.38 16.49
CA SER A 194 4.26 -10.27 15.62
C SER A 194 5.74 -10.37 15.23
N VAL A 195 6.60 -10.74 16.16
CA VAL A 195 8.03 -10.97 15.89
C VAL A 195 8.22 -12.07 14.83
N VAL A 196 7.50 -13.20 14.96
CA VAL A 196 7.51 -14.27 13.94
C VAL A 196 7.05 -13.73 12.59
N GLY A 197 5.97 -12.92 12.55
CA GLY A 197 5.48 -12.30 11.32
C GLY A 197 6.52 -11.41 10.64
N TYR A 198 7.28 -10.60 11.40
CA TYR A 198 8.36 -9.77 10.85
C TYR A 198 9.48 -10.61 10.22
N PHE A 199 9.88 -11.71 10.85
CA PHE A 199 10.87 -12.63 10.28
C PHE A 199 10.37 -13.26 8.99
N ILE A 200 9.11 -13.67 8.91
CA ILE A 200 8.51 -14.24 7.69
C ILE A 200 8.54 -13.21 6.56
N ILE A 201 8.09 -11.96 6.81
CA ILE A 201 8.09 -10.89 5.80
C ILE A 201 9.52 -10.61 5.32
N PHE A 202 10.45 -10.46 6.26
CA PHE A 202 11.85 -10.18 5.92
C PHE A 202 12.47 -11.30 5.09
N ALA A 203 12.27 -12.57 5.50
CA ALA A 203 12.78 -13.73 4.77
C ALA A 203 12.18 -13.81 3.34
N ALA A 204 10.88 -13.56 3.18
CA ALA A 204 10.21 -13.55 1.89
C ALA A 204 10.76 -12.42 0.98
N ALA A 205 10.93 -11.20 1.50
CA ALA A 205 11.48 -10.07 0.77
C ALA A 205 12.95 -10.32 0.38
N PHE A 206 13.75 -10.85 1.27
CA PHE A 206 15.16 -11.19 1.02
C PHE A 206 15.31 -12.31 -0.02
N TYR A 207 14.47 -13.36 0.09
CA TYR A 207 14.42 -14.42 -0.94
C TYR A 207 14.09 -13.84 -2.32
N MET A 208 13.07 -12.97 -2.40
CA MET A 208 12.67 -12.33 -3.66
C MET A 208 13.78 -11.48 -4.24
N PHE A 209 14.48 -10.68 -3.42
CA PHE A 209 15.63 -9.89 -3.85
C PHE A 209 16.73 -10.77 -4.45
N LEU A 210 17.10 -11.85 -3.77
CA LEU A 210 18.12 -12.78 -4.27
C LEU A 210 17.67 -13.51 -5.55
N TYR A 211 16.40 -13.89 -5.63
CA TYR A 211 15.84 -14.55 -6.79
C TYR A 211 15.88 -13.63 -8.02
N ASN A 212 15.42 -12.39 -7.89
CA ASN A 212 15.41 -11.41 -8.98
C ASN A 212 16.84 -11.10 -9.46
N LYS A 213 17.77 -10.89 -8.51
CA LYS A 213 19.20 -10.66 -8.84
C LYS A 213 19.83 -11.82 -9.61
N ARG A 214 19.40 -13.07 -9.36
CA ARG A 214 19.86 -14.23 -10.15
C ARG A 214 19.26 -14.24 -11.56
N GLN A 215 17.98 -13.89 -11.68
CA GLN A 215 17.31 -13.84 -13.01
C GLN A 215 17.93 -12.76 -13.90
N ASP A 216 18.25 -11.60 -13.37
CA ASP A 216 18.91 -10.51 -14.11
C ASP A 216 20.30 -10.91 -14.64
N LYS A 217 21.03 -11.76 -13.89
CA LYS A 217 22.33 -12.28 -14.35
C LYS A 217 22.21 -13.33 -15.43
N LEU A 218 21.11 -14.06 -15.50
CA LEU A 218 20.86 -15.09 -16.50
C LEU A 218 20.27 -14.53 -17.79
N SER A 219 19.73 -13.30 -17.75
CA SER A 219 19.14 -12.61 -18.90
C SER A 219 20.13 -11.70 -19.64
N LYS A 220 21.32 -11.47 -19.07
CA LYS A 220 22.47 -10.79 -19.70
C LYS A 220 23.41 -11.80 -20.33
#